data_68029b4c6891d7399d889c3d0e22c2b1
#
_entry.id   68029b4c6891d7399d889c3d0e22c2b1
#
_cell.length_a   1.000
_cell.length_b   1.000
_cell.length_c   1.000
_cell.angle_alpha   90.00
_cell.angle_beta   90.00
_cell.angle_gamma   90.00
#
_symmetry.space_group_name_H-M   'P 1'
#
loop_
_entity.id
_entity.type
_entity.pdbx_description
1 polymer ?
#
loop_
_entity_poly.entity_id
_entity_poly.type
_entity_poly.pdbx_seq_one_letter_code
_entity_poly.pdbx_strand_id
1 'polypeptide(L)'
;MNYDINRFDELGYVIVKDFMGVEEHMELHMEQLRLTEMGMLRTDNGDGWVMNEPHNPCKLDGAMLRSPVFRRLGRHRNLVPIAKTLLKQNNLDTYISKFFPMMPRNGFSVDWHQDNHYIQA
;
A
#
# COMPACT_ATOMS: atom_id res chain seq x y z
N MET A 1 -4.96 -18.90 8.66
CA MET A 1 -5.54 -17.53 8.62
C MET A 1 -7.04 -17.66 8.63
N ASN A 2 -7.70 -16.90 9.48
CA ASN A 2 -9.16 -16.95 9.60
C ASN A 2 -9.72 -15.60 9.15
N TYR A 3 -10.47 -15.56 8.06
CA TYR A 3 -11.20 -14.40 7.58
C TYR A 3 -12.55 -14.87 7.06
N ASP A 4 -13.57 -14.02 7.22
CA ASP A 4 -14.95 -14.30 6.82
C ASP A 4 -15.24 -13.64 5.47
N ILE A 5 -15.35 -14.45 4.43
CA ILE A 5 -15.64 -13.98 3.08
C ILE A 5 -17.07 -13.41 2.96
N ASN A 6 -18.03 -13.93 3.74
CA ASN A 6 -19.41 -13.42 3.68
C ASN A 6 -19.45 -11.97 4.16
N ARG A 7 -18.61 -11.64 5.15
CA ARG A 7 -18.45 -10.28 5.64
C ARG A 7 -17.90 -9.32 4.59
N PHE A 8 -17.06 -9.80 3.70
CA PHE A 8 -16.59 -9.00 2.56
C PHE A 8 -17.72 -8.69 1.57
N ASP A 9 -18.54 -9.69 1.23
CA ASP A 9 -19.67 -9.50 0.32
C ASP A 9 -20.74 -8.54 0.91
N GLU A 10 -20.92 -8.52 2.24
CA GLU A 10 -21.86 -7.64 2.93
C GLU A 10 -21.35 -6.21 3.14
N LEU A 11 -20.10 -6.07 3.58
CA LEU A 11 -19.55 -4.81 4.08
C LEU A 11 -18.54 -4.14 3.14
N GLY A 12 -18.05 -4.86 2.12
CA GLY A 12 -17.04 -4.37 1.18
C GLY A 12 -15.61 -4.43 1.72
N TYR A 13 -15.39 -4.98 2.92
CA TYR A 13 -14.05 -5.18 3.49
C TYR A 13 -13.96 -6.42 4.36
N VAL A 14 -12.72 -6.89 4.56
CA VAL A 14 -12.40 -7.94 5.51
C VAL A 14 -11.08 -7.64 6.21
N ILE A 15 -10.99 -7.99 7.49
CA ILE A 15 -9.75 -7.89 8.27
C ILE A 15 -9.15 -9.28 8.39
N VAL A 16 -7.92 -9.44 7.94
CA VAL A 16 -7.16 -10.69 8.05
C VAL A 16 -6.13 -10.54 9.15
N LYS A 17 -6.34 -11.22 10.28
CA LYS A 17 -5.40 -11.25 11.40
C LYS A 17 -4.25 -12.23 11.10
N ASP A 18 -3.12 -11.98 11.75
CA ASP A 18 -1.91 -12.81 11.65
C ASP A 18 -1.50 -13.09 10.21
N PHE A 19 -1.60 -12.04 9.39
CA PHE A 19 -1.37 -12.09 7.95
C PHE A 19 0.08 -12.44 7.60
N MET A 20 1.04 -11.90 8.33
CA MET A 20 2.47 -12.15 8.12
C MET A 20 3.19 -12.43 9.45
N GLY A 21 4.36 -13.06 9.37
CA GLY A 21 5.21 -13.31 10.52
C GLY A 21 5.86 -12.02 11.06
N VAL A 22 6.38 -12.09 12.29
CA VAL A 22 7.02 -10.96 12.96
C VAL A 22 8.21 -10.44 12.15
N GLU A 23 9.03 -11.34 11.60
CA GLU A 23 10.20 -10.98 10.80
C GLU A 23 9.81 -10.25 9.51
N GLU A 24 8.82 -10.76 8.80
CA GLU A 24 8.29 -10.12 7.58
C GLU A 24 7.69 -8.75 7.89
N HIS A 25 6.98 -8.62 9.02
CA HIS A 25 6.44 -7.35 9.50
C HIS A 25 7.54 -6.34 9.82
N MET A 26 8.59 -6.77 10.53
CA MET A 26 9.72 -5.90 10.85
C MET A 26 10.48 -5.45 9.60
N GLU A 27 10.72 -6.35 8.64
CA GLU A 27 11.35 -5.99 7.37
C GLU A 27 10.54 -4.91 6.64
N LEU A 28 9.22 -5.09 6.56
CA LEU A 28 8.31 -4.12 5.95
C LEU A 28 8.34 -2.77 6.69
N HIS A 29 8.33 -2.81 8.02
CA HIS A 29 8.38 -1.60 8.84
C HIS A 29 9.69 -0.81 8.64
N MET A 30 10.83 -1.50 8.64
CA MET A 30 12.13 -0.86 8.39
C MET A 30 12.19 -0.25 6.98
N GLU A 31 11.62 -0.92 6.01
CA GLU A 31 11.54 -0.37 4.64
C GLU A 31 10.64 0.86 4.55
N GLN A 32 9.51 0.87 5.28
CA GLN A 32 8.66 2.07 5.39
C GLN A 32 9.43 3.25 5.96
N LEU A 33 10.21 3.05 7.05
CA LEU A 33 11.05 4.09 7.64
C LEU A 33 12.09 4.60 6.64
N ARG A 34 12.80 3.70 5.98
CA ARG A 34 13.82 4.04 4.98
C ARG A 34 13.24 4.88 3.83
N LEU A 35 12.09 4.46 3.29
CA LEU A 35 11.42 5.21 2.22
C LEU A 35 10.93 6.58 2.71
N THR A 36 10.41 6.66 3.92
CA THR A 36 10.00 7.94 4.51
C THR A 36 11.18 8.90 4.63
N GLU A 37 12.31 8.45 5.14
CA GLU A 37 13.55 9.23 5.23
C GLU A 37 14.02 9.71 3.84
N MET A 38 14.00 8.83 2.84
CA MET A 38 14.32 9.21 1.46
C MET A 38 13.39 10.32 0.93
N GLY A 39 12.10 10.21 1.21
CA GLY A 39 11.14 11.26 0.84
C GLY A 39 11.42 12.58 1.55
N MET A 40 11.78 12.54 2.83
CA MET A 40 12.13 13.75 3.62
C MET A 40 13.41 14.46 3.15
N LEU A 41 14.28 13.79 2.41
CA LEU A 41 15.46 14.41 1.81
C LEU A 41 15.15 15.17 0.51
N ARG A 42 13.95 15.06 -0.03
CA ARG A 42 13.56 15.69 -1.29
C ARG A 42 12.98 17.07 -1.08
N THR A 43 13.19 17.92 -2.07
CA THR A 43 12.63 19.27 -2.14
C THR A 43 11.53 19.41 -3.19
N ASP A 44 11.46 18.46 -4.14
CA ASP A 44 10.60 18.51 -5.31
C ASP A 44 10.07 17.12 -5.70
N ASN A 45 9.08 17.12 -6.58
CA ASN A 45 8.54 15.91 -7.17
C ASN A 45 9.60 15.22 -8.05
N GLY A 46 9.50 13.92 -8.17
CA GLY A 46 10.34 13.12 -9.06
C GLY A 46 10.58 11.70 -8.54
N ASP A 47 11.04 10.81 -9.41
CA ASP A 47 11.30 9.39 -9.10
C ASP A 47 10.11 8.69 -8.43
N GLY A 48 8.89 9.07 -8.82
CA GLY A 48 7.65 8.56 -8.24
C GLY A 48 7.19 9.28 -6.97
N TRP A 49 8.02 10.13 -6.39
CA TRP A 49 7.64 10.95 -5.25
C TRP A 49 6.76 12.12 -5.67
N VAL A 50 5.70 12.33 -4.92
CA VAL A 50 4.89 13.55 -4.93
C VAL A 50 5.06 14.20 -3.56
N MET A 51 5.46 15.45 -3.58
CA MET A 51 5.72 16.24 -2.38
C MET A 51 4.53 17.16 -2.09
N ASN A 52 4.18 17.31 -0.82
CA ASN A 52 3.24 18.33 -0.37
C ASN A 52 3.94 19.70 -0.31
N GLU A 53 5.14 19.71 0.23
CA GLU A 53 6.10 20.82 0.29
C GLU A 53 7.52 20.27 0.41
N PRO A 54 8.58 21.07 0.30
CA PRO A 54 9.95 20.60 0.53
C PRO A 54 10.09 19.84 1.84
N HIS A 55 10.72 18.66 1.80
CA HIS A 55 10.94 17.77 2.95
C HIS A 55 9.66 17.15 3.55
N ASN A 56 8.52 17.32 2.91
CA ASN A 56 7.24 16.77 3.35
C ASN A 56 6.62 15.88 2.24
N PRO A 57 7.00 14.59 2.18
CA PRO A 57 6.51 13.68 1.15
C PRO A 57 5.02 13.37 1.34
N CYS A 58 4.25 13.53 0.27
CA CYS A 58 2.85 13.14 0.20
C CYS A 58 2.69 11.65 -0.08
N LYS A 59 3.31 11.18 -1.16
CA LYS A 59 3.23 9.76 -1.58
C LYS A 59 4.41 9.35 -2.46
N LEU A 60 4.63 8.05 -2.53
CA LEU A 60 5.49 7.40 -3.51
C LEU A 60 4.63 6.54 -4.44
N ASP A 61 4.50 6.92 -5.69
CA ASP A 61 3.86 6.13 -6.74
C ASP A 61 4.80 5.03 -7.24
N GLY A 62 4.23 3.86 -7.49
CA GLY A 62 4.99 2.70 -7.93
C GLY A 62 5.94 2.14 -6.86
N ALA A 63 5.51 2.09 -5.60
CA ALA A 63 6.31 1.57 -4.49
C ALA A 63 6.90 0.17 -4.76
N MET A 64 6.12 -0.72 -5.39
CA MET A 64 6.59 -2.06 -5.78
C MET A 64 7.69 -2.05 -6.85
N LEU A 65 7.77 -1.01 -7.67
CA LEU A 65 8.82 -0.87 -8.69
C LEU A 65 10.14 -0.40 -8.05
N ARG A 66 10.07 0.28 -6.92
CA ARG A 66 11.19 0.95 -6.25
C ARG A 66 11.70 0.24 -5.02
N SER A 67 10.90 -0.66 -4.46
CA SER A 67 11.25 -1.42 -3.26
C SER A 67 11.07 -2.92 -3.50
N PRO A 68 12.15 -3.72 -3.38
CA PRO A 68 12.07 -5.17 -3.39
C PRO A 68 11.16 -5.73 -2.28
N VAL A 69 11.11 -5.07 -1.11
CA VAL A 69 10.27 -5.46 0.01
C VAL A 69 8.79 -5.30 -0.35
N PHE A 70 8.38 -4.14 -0.87
CA PHE A 70 7.01 -3.92 -1.34
C PHE A 70 6.65 -4.83 -2.52
N ARG A 71 7.61 -5.14 -3.39
CA ARG A 71 7.39 -6.10 -4.49
C ARG A 71 7.08 -7.50 -3.97
N ARG A 72 7.79 -7.96 -2.94
CA ARG A 72 7.48 -9.24 -2.28
C ARG A 72 6.11 -9.21 -1.60
N LEU A 73 5.76 -8.11 -0.95
CA LEU A 73 4.43 -7.94 -0.34
C LEU A 73 3.31 -8.12 -1.36
N GLY A 74 3.38 -7.52 -2.53
CA GLY A 74 2.37 -7.66 -3.58
C GLY A 74 2.25 -9.10 -4.15
N ARG A 75 3.26 -9.93 -3.92
CA ARG A 75 3.29 -11.35 -4.30
C ARG A 75 3.27 -12.28 -3.08
N HIS A 76 2.89 -11.75 -1.93
CA HIS A 76 2.95 -12.49 -0.68
C HIS A 76 2.06 -13.74 -0.74
N ARG A 77 2.61 -14.86 -0.24
CA ARG A 77 1.94 -16.18 -0.25
C ARG A 77 0.56 -16.21 0.38
N ASN A 78 0.28 -15.31 1.31
CA ASN A 78 -1.01 -15.19 1.97
C ASN A 78 -1.93 -14.18 1.25
N LEU A 79 -1.37 -13.13 0.64
CA LEU A 79 -2.15 -12.09 -0.02
C LEU A 79 -2.82 -12.60 -1.29
N VAL A 80 -2.06 -13.24 -2.16
CA VAL A 80 -2.54 -13.65 -3.49
C VAL A 80 -3.72 -14.62 -3.41
N PRO A 81 -3.71 -15.67 -2.59
CA PRO A 81 -4.88 -16.56 -2.44
C PRO A 81 -6.12 -15.85 -1.89
N ILE A 82 -5.94 -14.95 -0.90
CA ILE A 82 -7.04 -14.17 -0.34
C ILE A 82 -7.65 -13.27 -1.41
N ALA A 83 -6.82 -12.51 -2.13
CA ALA A 83 -7.28 -11.63 -3.19
C ALA A 83 -8.03 -12.39 -4.29
N LYS A 84 -7.52 -13.57 -4.71
CA LYS A 84 -8.22 -14.43 -5.66
C LYS A 84 -9.61 -14.86 -5.18
N THR A 85 -9.70 -15.22 -3.92
CA THR A 85 -10.98 -15.64 -3.31
C THR A 85 -11.96 -14.47 -3.24
N LEU A 86 -11.52 -13.31 -2.74
CA LEU A 86 -12.38 -12.13 -2.58
C LEU A 86 -12.85 -11.56 -3.93
N LEU A 87 -11.96 -11.51 -4.91
CA LEU A 87 -12.26 -11.01 -6.25
C LEU A 87 -12.93 -12.05 -7.16
N LYS A 88 -13.03 -13.30 -6.70
CA LYS A 88 -13.58 -14.44 -7.48
C LYS A 88 -12.88 -14.60 -8.83
N GLN A 89 -11.54 -14.38 -8.85
CA GLN A 89 -10.71 -14.41 -10.06
C GLN A 89 -9.47 -15.29 -9.86
N ASN A 90 -9.12 -16.04 -10.89
CA ASN A 90 -7.91 -16.89 -10.85
C ASN A 90 -6.64 -16.16 -11.29
N ASN A 91 -6.77 -15.19 -12.17
CA ASN A 91 -5.66 -14.36 -12.66
C ASN A 91 -5.79 -12.97 -12.07
N LEU A 92 -4.73 -12.52 -11.41
CA LEU A 92 -4.66 -11.20 -10.81
C LEU A 92 -3.42 -10.48 -11.34
N ASP A 93 -3.56 -9.19 -11.55
CA ASP A 93 -2.44 -8.30 -11.81
C ASP A 93 -2.45 -7.15 -10.80
N THR A 94 -1.27 -6.57 -10.56
CA THR A 94 -1.14 -5.38 -9.73
C THR A 94 -1.21 -4.15 -10.63
N TYR A 95 -2.28 -3.40 -10.51
CA TYR A 95 -2.48 -2.20 -11.30
C TYR A 95 -1.74 -1.00 -10.71
N ILE A 96 -1.88 -0.76 -9.41
CA ILE A 96 -1.27 0.39 -8.71
C ILE A 96 -0.64 -0.09 -7.41
N SER A 97 0.51 0.51 -7.07
CA SER A 97 1.11 0.41 -5.74
C SER A 97 1.54 1.80 -5.27
N LYS A 98 1.02 2.23 -4.14
CA LYS A 98 1.32 3.54 -3.55
C LYS A 98 1.76 3.38 -2.10
N PHE A 99 2.69 4.20 -1.67
CA PHE A 99 3.09 4.34 -0.28
C PHE A 99 2.82 5.77 0.17
N PHE A 100 2.12 5.92 1.29
CA PHE A 100 1.77 7.22 1.88
C PHE A 100 2.46 7.36 3.23
N PRO A 101 3.62 8.05 3.30
CA PRO A 101 4.26 8.37 4.57
C PRO A 101 3.46 9.50 5.25
N MET A 102 2.47 9.14 6.05
CA MET A 102 1.66 10.14 6.77
C MET A 102 2.52 10.84 7.82
N MET A 103 3.03 12.01 7.46
CA MET A 103 3.93 12.80 8.31
C MET A 103 3.16 13.35 9.51
N PRO A 104 3.69 13.21 10.75
CA PRO A 104 3.06 13.79 11.92
C PRO A 104 3.02 15.32 11.82
N ARG A 105 1.90 15.93 12.18
CA ARG A 105 1.61 17.37 12.18
C ARG A 105 1.46 18.03 10.80
N ASN A 106 2.19 17.55 9.78
CA ASN A 106 2.19 18.11 8.43
C ASN A 106 1.60 17.13 7.40
N GLY A 107 0.84 16.14 7.86
CA GLY A 107 0.10 15.24 6.98
C GLY A 107 -0.96 15.99 6.17
N PHE A 108 -1.30 15.44 5.03
CA PHE A 108 -2.40 15.95 4.21
C PHE A 108 -3.67 15.15 4.48
N SER A 109 -4.81 15.80 4.38
CA SER A 109 -6.10 15.13 4.42
C SER A 109 -6.44 14.54 3.05
N VAL A 110 -7.11 13.40 3.08
CA VAL A 110 -7.71 12.80 1.88
C VAL A 110 -9.21 12.71 2.13
N ASP A 111 -9.99 13.33 1.27
CA ASP A 111 -11.44 13.26 1.35
C ASP A 111 -11.95 11.84 1.05
N TRP A 112 -13.13 11.51 1.55
CA TRP A 112 -13.81 10.26 1.21
C TRP A 112 -14.00 10.16 -0.30
N HIS A 113 -13.52 9.10 -0.91
CA HIS A 113 -13.57 8.91 -2.35
C HIS A 113 -13.68 7.43 -2.72
N GLN A 114 -13.96 7.18 -3.97
CA GLN A 114 -13.82 5.87 -4.62
C GLN A 114 -12.68 5.95 -5.62
N ASP A 115 -11.73 5.03 -5.54
CA ASP A 115 -10.59 4.98 -6.46
C ASP A 115 -11.03 4.88 -7.92
N ASN A 116 -12.13 4.18 -8.19
CA ASN A 116 -12.67 4.06 -9.55
C ASN A 116 -13.10 5.39 -10.18
N HIS A 117 -13.37 6.42 -9.38
CA HIS A 117 -13.61 7.78 -9.88
C HIS A 117 -12.40 8.33 -10.66
N TYR A 118 -11.18 7.95 -10.23
CA TYR A 118 -9.92 8.40 -10.84
C TYR A 118 -9.37 7.43 -11.86
N ILE A 119 -9.59 6.14 -11.67
CA ILE A 119 -8.94 5.07 -12.44
C ILE A 119 -9.76 4.72 -13.68
N GLN A 120 -11.10 4.74 -13.59
CA GLN A 120 -12.05 4.40 -14.67
C GLN A 120 -11.73 3.06 -15.37
N ALA A 121 -11.34 2.05 -14.55
CA ALA A 121 -10.99 0.71 -15.03
C ALA A 121 -12.23 -0.16 -15.22
#